data_d3771e731212b1133179e89f8f48de6a
#
_entry.id   d3771e731212b1133179e89f8f48de6a
#
_cell.length_a   1.000
_cell.length_b   1.000
_cell.length_c   1.000
_cell.angle_alpha   90.00
_cell.angle_beta   90.00
_cell.angle_gamma   90.00
#
_symmetry.space_group_name_H-M   'P 1'
#
loop_
_entity.id
_entity.type
_entity.pdbx_description
1 polymer ?
#
loop_
_entity_poly.entity_id
_entity_poly.type
_entity_poly.pdbx_seq_one_letter_code
_entity_poly.pdbx_strand_id
1 'polypeptide(L)'
;MAPKQTESTEPVPERLVPGASVPEMPEPGTPVSKKPVSKTSVPRTPVSREPVAKEPAAKDPVSKGRVTIREVAERAGVSTATTSRALSGNHPVPAATRARVLRAARELDYVANAHARALVGGGRKMAAVVVRQVTSPFYAQVAEGVEAEAADRGWLCVVGATGGDPQREMEFVRLMREEGARLVILVGGVVEDDAYRSRVAQYAQALNSSGARLVLCGRPAPDPGIPALVVEFDNEAGARAITGHLLSAGHRRIVFLGGLPGNTALDARVAGYRAALAEHGLPPEAARVVDCGLGRPAGLRAMTELLKETREFTAVFAGDDMVAAGVLRAIADRGLSVPDDISVVGYNDIPLAEDFSPPLTTVRTPAEELGRAAVRIALRDPERGAGSHHLLGTHIVVRRSVAPPAAPQVRP
;
A
#
# COMPACT_ATOMS: atom_id res chain seq x y z
N MET A 1 -25.74 41.12 47.58
CA MET A 1 -25.51 40.22 48.74
C MET A 1 -24.72 39.03 48.24
N ALA A 2 -23.47 38.99 48.59
CA ALA A 2 -22.57 37.82 48.42
C ALA A 2 -22.92 36.74 49.46
N PRO A 3 -22.42 35.46 49.34
CA PRO A 3 -21.03 35.30 49.67
C PRO A 3 -20.22 34.36 48.75
N LYS A 4 -18.92 34.57 48.85
CA LYS A 4 -17.79 33.78 48.37
C LYS A 4 -17.72 32.43 49.07
N GLN A 5 -17.34 31.39 48.33
CA GLN A 5 -16.62 30.23 48.90
C GLN A 5 -15.33 30.00 48.12
N THR A 6 -14.27 30.08 48.85
CA THR A 6 -12.90 29.74 48.50
C THR A 6 -12.69 28.26 48.81
N GLU A 7 -12.25 27.45 47.82
CA GLU A 7 -11.65 26.14 48.06
C GLU A 7 -10.20 26.13 47.64
N SER A 8 -9.39 25.83 48.61
CA SER A 8 -7.95 25.63 48.57
C SER A 8 -7.61 24.28 48.01
N THR A 9 -6.73 24.20 47.01
CA THR A 9 -6.13 22.97 46.52
C THR A 9 -4.66 22.88 46.98
N GLU A 10 -4.40 21.91 47.85
CA GLU A 10 -3.05 21.49 48.24
C GLU A 10 -2.35 20.74 47.09
N PRO A 11 -1.02 20.82 46.99
CA PRO A 11 -0.25 20.10 45.96
C PRO A 11 0.06 18.65 46.40
N VAL A 12 -0.11 17.72 45.46
CA VAL A 12 0.24 16.30 45.61
C VAL A 12 1.75 16.12 45.38
N PRO A 13 2.46 15.33 46.21
CA PRO A 13 3.91 15.18 46.10
C PRO A 13 4.33 14.21 44.99
N GLU A 14 5.34 14.61 44.27
CA GLU A 14 6.12 13.85 43.30
C GLU A 14 6.77 12.61 43.92
N ARG A 15 6.47 11.42 43.43
CA ARG A 15 7.23 10.21 43.76
C ARG A 15 8.30 9.97 42.68
N LEU A 16 9.52 10.23 43.07
CA LEU A 16 10.74 9.76 42.38
C LEU A 16 10.84 8.22 42.49
N VAL A 17 11.00 7.55 41.36
CA VAL A 17 11.39 6.15 41.23
C VAL A 17 12.83 6.11 40.71
N PRO A 18 13.77 5.43 41.35
CA PRO A 18 15.18 5.41 40.94
C PRO A 18 15.45 4.31 39.88
N GLY A 19 16.19 4.68 38.85
CA GLY A 19 17.23 3.93 38.19
C GLY A 19 16.89 2.57 37.58
N ALA A 20 16.69 2.55 36.25
CA ALA A 20 17.02 1.40 35.44
C ALA A 20 18.07 1.82 34.42
N SER A 21 19.26 1.24 34.55
CA SER A 21 20.40 1.41 33.66
C SER A 21 20.09 0.84 32.26
N VAL A 22 20.34 1.65 31.24
CA VAL A 22 20.30 1.29 29.81
C VAL A 22 21.58 0.51 29.48
N PRO A 23 21.54 -0.65 28.84
CA PRO A 23 22.75 -1.31 28.34
C PRO A 23 23.31 -0.59 27.11
N GLU A 24 24.59 -0.27 27.15
CA GLU A 24 25.40 0.26 26.05
C GLU A 24 25.47 -0.73 24.88
N MET A 25 25.28 -0.22 23.67
CA MET A 25 25.53 -0.94 22.41
C MET A 25 27.03 -0.92 22.10
N PRO A 26 27.64 -2.03 21.64
CA PRO A 26 29.04 -2.06 21.25
C PRO A 26 29.27 -1.44 19.88
N GLU A 27 30.39 -0.71 19.75
CA GLU A 27 30.90 -0.10 18.51
C GLU A 27 31.34 -1.14 17.46
N PRO A 28 31.26 -0.82 16.15
CA PRO A 28 31.68 -1.72 15.08
C PRO A 28 33.17 -1.56 14.74
N GLY A 29 33.92 -2.65 14.85
CA GLY A 29 35.22 -2.69 14.16
C GLY A 29 36.30 -3.52 14.84
N THR A 30 36.41 -4.80 14.47
CA THR A 30 37.69 -5.47 14.22
C THR A 30 37.48 -6.83 13.51
N PRO A 31 38.29 -7.22 12.51
CA PRO A 31 38.09 -8.45 11.76
C PRO A 31 38.61 -9.68 12.52
N VAL A 32 37.76 -10.67 12.70
CA VAL A 32 38.10 -11.95 13.34
C VAL A 32 38.71 -12.90 12.31
N SER A 33 39.96 -13.26 12.56
CA SER A 33 40.78 -14.25 11.83
C SER A 33 40.14 -15.65 11.87
N LYS A 34 39.96 -16.28 10.71
CA LYS A 34 39.53 -17.68 10.56
C LYS A 34 40.70 -18.62 10.85
N LYS A 35 40.62 -19.42 11.90
CA LYS A 35 41.46 -20.62 12.09
C LYS A 35 40.68 -21.86 11.60
N PRO A 36 41.35 -22.82 10.94
CA PRO A 36 40.69 -24.02 10.40
C PRO A 36 40.41 -25.04 11.51
N VAL A 37 39.20 -25.58 11.52
CA VAL A 37 38.78 -26.68 12.41
C VAL A 37 39.20 -28.02 11.80
N SER A 38 40.01 -28.77 12.51
CA SER A 38 40.52 -30.09 12.15
C SER A 38 39.37 -31.13 12.20
N LYS A 39 39.31 -31.96 11.17
CA LYS A 39 38.43 -33.12 11.08
C LYS A 39 38.91 -34.21 12.06
N THR A 40 38.15 -34.53 13.09
CA THR A 40 38.35 -35.70 13.92
C THR A 40 37.34 -36.76 13.49
N SER A 41 37.85 -37.86 12.97
CA SER A 41 37.10 -39.04 12.56
C SER A 41 36.70 -39.88 13.78
N VAL A 42 35.40 -40.21 13.92
CA VAL A 42 34.88 -41.13 14.92
C VAL A 42 34.70 -42.52 14.25
N PRO A 43 35.18 -43.62 14.88
CA PRO A 43 35.08 -44.98 14.28
C PRO A 43 33.65 -45.50 14.36
N ARG A 44 33.17 -46.08 13.25
CA ARG A 44 31.89 -46.78 13.16
C ARG A 44 32.06 -48.23 13.64
N THR A 45 31.34 -48.62 14.71
CA THR A 45 31.15 -49.99 15.10
C THR A 45 29.90 -50.55 14.40
N PRO A 46 29.93 -51.77 13.84
CA PRO A 46 28.75 -52.36 13.20
C PRO A 46 27.78 -52.91 14.27
N VAL A 47 26.55 -52.41 14.25
CA VAL A 47 25.45 -52.96 15.07
C VAL A 47 24.70 -53.98 14.22
N SER A 48 24.67 -55.23 14.69
CA SER A 48 23.91 -56.37 14.13
C SER A 48 22.41 -56.08 14.22
N ARG A 49 21.70 -56.23 13.10
CA ARG A 49 20.24 -56.13 13.07
C ARG A 49 19.62 -57.49 13.42
N GLU A 50 19.00 -57.59 14.58
CA GLU A 50 17.98 -58.63 14.85
C GLU A 50 16.61 -58.14 14.34
N PRO A 51 15.75 -59.07 13.86
CA PRO A 51 14.42 -58.66 13.32
C PRO A 51 13.45 -58.41 14.48
N VAL A 52 13.05 -57.15 14.61
CA VAL A 52 11.98 -56.73 15.54
C VAL A 52 10.63 -57.17 14.96
N ALA A 53 9.89 -57.97 15.74
CA ALA A 53 8.53 -58.38 15.45
C ALA A 53 7.62 -57.13 15.31
N LYS A 54 6.75 -57.11 14.29
CA LYS A 54 5.74 -56.09 14.07
C LYS A 54 4.68 -56.15 15.18
N GLU A 55 4.73 -55.23 16.11
CA GLU A 55 3.57 -54.92 16.96
C GLU A 55 2.48 -54.22 16.12
N PRO A 56 1.20 -54.48 16.37
CA PRO A 56 0.11 -53.85 15.64
C PRO A 56 0.07 -52.37 16.05
N ALA A 57 0.11 -51.49 15.04
CA ALA A 57 0.05 -50.06 15.18
C ALA A 57 -1.11 -49.64 16.09
N ALA A 58 -0.76 -49.03 17.21
CA ALA A 58 -1.73 -48.31 18.05
C ALA A 58 -2.42 -47.27 17.21
N LYS A 59 -3.74 -47.27 17.22
CA LYS A 59 -4.56 -46.21 16.58
C LYS A 59 -4.28 -44.89 17.29
N ASP A 60 -3.65 -43.94 16.57
CA ASP A 60 -3.49 -42.58 17.01
C ASP A 60 -4.84 -42.01 17.43
N PRO A 61 -4.91 -41.17 18.49
CA PRO A 61 -6.13 -40.54 18.92
C PRO A 61 -6.63 -39.62 17.79
N VAL A 62 -7.87 -39.85 17.37
CA VAL A 62 -8.64 -39.17 16.35
C VAL A 62 -8.34 -37.68 16.32
N SER A 63 -7.48 -37.21 15.40
CA SER A 63 -7.57 -35.87 14.86
C SER A 63 -8.96 -35.78 14.25
N LYS A 64 -9.79 -34.81 14.68
CA LYS A 64 -11.09 -34.51 14.05
C LYS A 64 -10.79 -34.20 12.58
N GLY A 65 -10.84 -35.21 11.73
CA GLY A 65 -10.49 -35.11 10.31
C GLY A 65 -11.43 -34.12 9.63
N ARG A 66 -10.84 -33.24 8.82
CA ARG A 66 -11.56 -32.31 7.96
C ARG A 66 -12.60 -33.09 7.16
N VAL A 67 -13.89 -32.67 7.28
CA VAL A 67 -15.00 -33.32 6.55
C VAL A 67 -14.68 -33.39 5.06
N THR A 68 -14.89 -34.57 4.48
CA THR A 68 -14.55 -34.89 3.08
C THR A 68 -15.80 -34.81 2.19
N ILE A 69 -15.60 -34.63 0.89
CA ILE A 69 -16.69 -34.66 -0.10
C ILE A 69 -17.44 -36.02 -0.08
N ARG A 70 -16.77 -37.08 0.36
CA ARG A 70 -17.34 -38.43 0.49
C ARG A 70 -18.41 -38.49 1.60
N GLU A 71 -18.11 -37.87 2.74
CA GLU A 71 -19.07 -37.77 3.85
C GLU A 71 -20.28 -36.91 3.49
N VAL A 72 -20.08 -35.81 2.71
CA VAL A 72 -21.21 -35.03 2.17
C VAL A 72 -22.04 -35.87 1.18
N ALA A 73 -21.42 -36.66 0.34
CA ALA A 73 -22.10 -37.56 -0.61
C ALA A 73 -22.95 -38.61 0.11
N GLU A 74 -22.40 -39.26 1.12
CA GLU A 74 -23.08 -40.23 1.98
C GLU A 74 -24.28 -39.58 2.69
N ARG A 75 -24.09 -38.41 3.30
CA ARG A 75 -25.15 -37.65 4.00
C ARG A 75 -26.26 -37.20 3.07
N ALA A 76 -25.92 -36.83 1.81
CA ALA A 76 -26.88 -36.41 0.80
C ALA A 76 -27.56 -37.56 0.06
N GLY A 77 -27.10 -38.81 0.22
CA GLY A 77 -27.58 -39.98 -0.49
C GLY A 77 -27.34 -39.91 -2.01
N VAL A 78 -26.16 -39.45 -2.43
CA VAL A 78 -25.76 -39.35 -3.84
C VAL A 78 -24.30 -39.74 -4.04
N SER A 79 -23.86 -39.95 -5.30
CA SER A 79 -22.45 -40.24 -5.59
C SER A 79 -21.57 -39.02 -5.34
N THR A 80 -20.26 -39.25 -5.08
CA THR A 80 -19.25 -38.17 -4.95
C THR A 80 -19.18 -37.31 -6.22
N ALA A 81 -19.35 -37.90 -7.40
CA ALA A 81 -19.42 -37.19 -8.68
C ALA A 81 -20.62 -36.24 -8.76
N THR A 82 -21.81 -36.70 -8.32
CA THR A 82 -23.02 -35.85 -8.25
C THR A 82 -22.86 -34.75 -7.22
N THR A 83 -22.24 -35.06 -6.05
CA THR A 83 -21.94 -34.07 -5.01
C THR A 83 -21.00 -32.99 -5.56
N SER A 84 -19.93 -33.37 -6.24
CA SER A 84 -18.98 -32.43 -6.87
C SER A 84 -19.68 -31.52 -7.88
N ARG A 85 -20.50 -32.06 -8.76
CA ARG A 85 -21.28 -31.28 -9.75
C ARG A 85 -22.27 -30.32 -9.08
N ALA A 86 -22.96 -30.76 -8.03
CA ALA A 86 -23.91 -29.94 -7.29
C ALA A 86 -23.22 -28.77 -6.56
N LEU A 87 -22.03 -28.99 -6.02
CA LEU A 87 -21.23 -27.98 -5.30
C LEU A 87 -20.50 -27.02 -6.26
N SER A 88 -20.04 -27.48 -7.43
CA SER A 88 -19.36 -26.62 -8.42
C SER A 88 -20.30 -25.70 -9.19
N GLY A 89 -21.58 -26.09 -9.35
CA GLY A 89 -22.56 -25.32 -10.11
C GLY A 89 -22.40 -25.36 -11.64
N ASN A 90 -21.32 -25.96 -12.16
CA ASN A 90 -20.95 -25.94 -13.57
C ASN A 90 -21.64 -26.99 -14.44
N HIS A 91 -22.45 -27.87 -13.84
CA HIS A 91 -23.17 -28.92 -14.57
C HIS A 91 -24.63 -28.97 -14.10
N PRO A 92 -25.57 -29.30 -14.99
CA PRO A 92 -26.97 -29.45 -14.64
C PRO A 92 -27.16 -30.58 -13.64
N VAL A 93 -27.67 -30.28 -12.47
CA VAL A 93 -28.10 -31.22 -11.43
C VAL A 93 -29.54 -30.85 -11.06
N PRO A 94 -30.45 -31.84 -10.93
CA PRO A 94 -31.84 -31.55 -10.53
C PRO A 94 -31.91 -30.71 -9.26
N ALA A 95 -32.80 -29.70 -9.22
CA ALA A 95 -32.86 -28.71 -8.16
C ALA A 95 -33.02 -29.37 -6.76
N ALA A 96 -33.87 -30.42 -6.66
CA ALA A 96 -34.06 -31.18 -5.43
C ALA A 96 -32.76 -31.86 -4.95
N THR A 97 -31.99 -32.43 -5.86
CA THR A 97 -30.68 -33.09 -5.55
C THR A 97 -29.66 -32.05 -5.12
N ARG A 98 -29.59 -30.90 -5.80
CA ARG A 98 -28.71 -29.81 -5.42
C ARG A 98 -29.03 -29.26 -4.02
N ALA A 99 -30.32 -29.10 -3.71
CA ALA A 99 -30.77 -28.64 -2.39
C ALA A 99 -30.36 -29.61 -1.27
N ARG A 100 -30.47 -30.95 -1.49
CA ARG A 100 -30.03 -31.97 -0.53
C ARG A 100 -28.51 -31.90 -0.29
N VAL A 101 -27.72 -31.82 -1.35
CA VAL A 101 -26.26 -31.72 -1.26
C VAL A 101 -25.82 -30.46 -0.50
N LEU A 102 -26.41 -29.30 -0.82
CA LEU A 102 -26.11 -28.04 -0.14
C LEU A 102 -26.52 -28.05 1.34
N ARG A 103 -27.61 -28.75 1.68
CA ARG A 103 -28.02 -28.94 3.06
C ARG A 103 -27.00 -29.82 3.81
N ALA A 104 -26.66 -30.99 3.26
CA ALA A 104 -25.68 -31.91 3.84
C ALA A 104 -24.30 -31.22 4.04
N ALA A 105 -23.87 -30.42 3.08
CA ALA A 105 -22.61 -29.66 3.19
C ALA A 105 -22.67 -28.67 4.36
N ARG A 106 -23.77 -27.93 4.55
CA ARG A 106 -23.95 -27.01 5.68
C ARG A 106 -24.03 -27.73 7.02
N GLU A 107 -24.79 -28.85 7.10
CA GLU A 107 -24.91 -29.66 8.31
C GLU A 107 -23.59 -30.23 8.81
N LEU A 108 -22.69 -30.55 7.88
CA LEU A 108 -21.37 -31.11 8.15
C LEU A 108 -20.28 -30.04 8.25
N ASP A 109 -20.60 -28.77 8.10
CA ASP A 109 -19.63 -27.66 7.99
C ASP A 109 -18.54 -27.96 6.93
N TYR A 110 -18.97 -28.55 5.82
CA TYR A 110 -18.07 -28.93 4.74
C TYR A 110 -17.65 -27.70 3.93
N VAL A 111 -16.36 -27.37 4.03
CA VAL A 111 -15.73 -26.38 3.16
C VAL A 111 -15.06 -27.11 2.00
N ALA A 112 -15.61 -26.94 0.79
CA ALA A 112 -15.03 -27.56 -0.41
C ALA A 112 -13.58 -27.09 -0.58
N ASN A 113 -12.65 -28.06 -0.73
CA ASN A 113 -11.23 -27.75 -0.92
C ASN A 113 -11.04 -26.87 -2.17
N ALA A 114 -10.44 -25.70 -1.97
CA ALA A 114 -10.21 -24.73 -3.03
C ALA A 114 -9.31 -25.30 -4.15
N HIS A 115 -8.35 -26.17 -3.81
CA HIS A 115 -7.50 -26.86 -4.79
C HIS A 115 -8.31 -27.89 -5.63
N ALA A 116 -9.27 -28.58 -5.01
CA ALA A 116 -10.14 -29.51 -5.74
C ALA A 116 -11.10 -28.77 -6.70
N ARG A 117 -11.51 -27.54 -6.38
CA ARG A 117 -12.30 -26.67 -7.28
C ARG A 117 -11.47 -26.14 -8.44
N ALA A 118 -10.20 -25.82 -8.23
CA ALA A 118 -9.29 -25.35 -9.27
C ALA A 118 -9.05 -26.44 -10.36
N LEU A 119 -9.01 -27.71 -9.96
CA LEU A 119 -8.86 -28.86 -10.88
C LEU A 119 -10.07 -29.07 -11.81
N VAL A 120 -11.24 -28.53 -11.47
CA VAL A 120 -12.49 -28.67 -12.26
C VAL A 120 -12.74 -27.45 -13.19
N GLY A 121 -11.72 -26.61 -13.45
CA GLY A 121 -11.78 -25.55 -14.48
C GLY A 121 -12.27 -24.20 -14.01
N GLY A 122 -12.46 -23.98 -12.71
CA GLY A 122 -12.79 -22.66 -12.14
C GLY A 122 -11.61 -22.09 -11.36
N GLY A 123 -10.73 -21.29 -11.97
CA GLY A 123 -9.69 -20.56 -11.23
C GLY A 123 -10.30 -19.81 -10.03
N ARG A 124 -9.52 -19.61 -8.96
CA ARG A 124 -9.98 -18.83 -7.79
C ARG A 124 -10.38 -17.43 -8.25
N LYS A 125 -11.56 -16.98 -7.86
CA LYS A 125 -11.96 -15.59 -8.00
C LYS A 125 -11.18 -14.79 -6.95
N MET A 126 -9.94 -14.43 -7.26
CA MET A 126 -9.03 -13.76 -6.35
C MET A 126 -8.31 -12.62 -7.07
N ALA A 127 -8.39 -11.43 -6.47
CA ALA A 127 -7.62 -10.25 -6.80
C ALA A 127 -6.51 -10.07 -5.76
N ALA A 128 -5.30 -9.82 -6.20
CA ALA A 128 -4.17 -9.46 -5.34
C ALA A 128 -3.79 -8.01 -5.58
N VAL A 129 -3.70 -7.21 -4.53
CA VAL A 129 -3.24 -5.83 -4.60
C VAL A 129 -1.90 -5.70 -3.87
N VAL A 130 -0.92 -5.15 -4.58
CA VAL A 130 0.44 -4.95 -4.08
C VAL A 130 0.64 -3.48 -3.81
N VAL A 131 0.86 -3.14 -2.56
CA VAL A 131 1.09 -1.78 -2.10
C VAL A 131 2.49 -1.63 -1.50
N ARG A 132 2.98 -0.40 -1.43
CA ARG A 132 4.25 -0.13 -0.74
C ARG A 132 4.13 -0.36 0.76
N GLN A 133 3.07 0.19 1.39
CA GLN A 133 2.83 0.14 2.83
C GLN A 133 1.33 0.15 3.11
N VAL A 134 0.86 -0.74 3.95
CA VAL A 134 -0.55 -0.76 4.39
C VAL A 134 -0.90 0.36 5.38
N THR A 135 0.11 0.95 6.01
CA THR A 135 -0.06 2.05 6.97
C THR A 135 -0.19 3.42 6.31
N SER A 136 0.04 3.53 5.01
CA SER A 136 -0.17 4.77 4.27
C SER A 136 -1.65 4.91 3.92
N PRO A 137 -2.33 6.01 4.33
CA PRO A 137 -3.75 6.20 4.06
C PRO A 137 -4.11 6.14 2.57
N PHE A 138 -3.26 6.67 1.69
CA PHE A 138 -3.46 6.57 0.24
C PHE A 138 -3.53 5.11 -0.24
N TYR A 139 -2.55 4.28 0.16
CA TYR A 139 -2.54 2.86 -0.23
C TYR A 139 -3.68 2.08 0.40
N ALA A 140 -4.09 2.43 1.63
CA ALA A 140 -5.22 1.83 2.31
C ALA A 140 -6.53 2.10 1.55
N GLN A 141 -6.78 3.35 1.13
CA GLN A 141 -7.96 3.72 0.33
C GLN A 141 -8.00 3.01 -1.03
N VAL A 142 -6.85 2.88 -1.71
CA VAL A 142 -6.81 2.10 -2.97
C VAL A 142 -7.13 0.64 -2.72
N ALA A 143 -6.57 0.03 -1.67
CA ALA A 143 -6.83 -1.36 -1.31
C ALA A 143 -8.30 -1.58 -0.91
N GLU A 144 -8.92 -0.64 -0.20
CA GLU A 144 -10.34 -0.63 0.13
C GLU A 144 -11.20 -0.61 -1.14
N GLY A 145 -10.87 0.25 -2.10
CA GLY A 145 -11.56 0.30 -3.39
C GLY A 145 -11.46 -1.01 -4.17
N VAL A 146 -10.27 -1.65 -4.18
CA VAL A 146 -10.06 -2.97 -4.79
C VAL A 146 -10.90 -4.04 -4.08
N GLU A 147 -10.86 -4.05 -2.75
CA GLU A 147 -11.59 -5.03 -1.93
C GLU A 147 -13.10 -4.91 -2.15
N ALA A 148 -13.64 -3.72 -2.03
CA ALA A 148 -15.08 -3.48 -2.18
C ALA A 148 -15.59 -3.92 -3.57
N GLU A 149 -14.91 -3.54 -4.65
CA GLU A 149 -15.29 -3.93 -6.01
C GLU A 149 -15.11 -5.43 -6.27
N ALA A 150 -14.11 -6.07 -5.64
CA ALA A 150 -13.89 -7.51 -5.68
C ALA A 150 -14.98 -8.26 -4.90
N ALA A 151 -15.30 -7.81 -3.68
CA ALA A 151 -16.32 -8.41 -2.81
C ALA A 151 -17.71 -8.39 -3.46
N ASP A 152 -18.10 -7.27 -4.09
CA ASP A 152 -19.37 -7.15 -4.84
C ASP A 152 -19.52 -8.22 -5.94
N ARG A 153 -18.42 -8.77 -6.43
CA ARG A 153 -18.39 -9.84 -7.43
C ARG A 153 -18.13 -11.21 -6.84
N GLY A 154 -18.07 -11.32 -5.52
CA GLY A 154 -17.75 -12.57 -4.81
C GLY A 154 -16.31 -13.03 -5.04
N TRP A 155 -15.37 -12.08 -5.20
CA TRP A 155 -13.94 -12.33 -5.27
C TRP A 155 -13.27 -12.12 -3.91
N LEU A 156 -12.22 -12.85 -3.64
CA LEU A 156 -11.34 -12.63 -2.50
C LEU A 156 -10.31 -11.57 -2.87
N CYS A 157 -10.08 -10.59 -1.99
CA CYS A 157 -8.97 -9.66 -2.10
C CYS A 157 -7.83 -10.06 -1.16
N VAL A 158 -6.60 -10.08 -1.68
CA VAL A 158 -5.37 -10.32 -0.90
C VAL A 158 -4.47 -9.10 -1.02
N VAL A 159 -4.05 -8.55 0.10
CA VAL A 159 -3.16 -7.37 0.15
C VAL A 159 -1.74 -7.80 0.49
N GLY A 160 -0.78 -7.40 -0.35
CA GLY A 160 0.65 -7.57 -0.12
C GLY A 160 1.36 -6.24 0.07
N ALA A 161 2.20 -6.13 1.10
CA ALA A 161 3.03 -4.96 1.33
C ALA A 161 4.51 -5.28 1.11
N THR A 162 5.17 -4.53 0.21
CA THR A 162 6.54 -4.82 -0.22
C THR A 162 7.60 -3.89 0.39
N GLY A 163 7.19 -2.78 1.01
CA GLY A 163 8.11 -1.73 1.42
C GLY A 163 8.73 -0.96 0.25
N GLY A 164 8.35 -1.29 -0.98
CA GLY A 164 8.96 -0.79 -2.22
C GLY A 164 10.18 -1.60 -2.66
N ASP A 165 10.37 -2.79 -2.08
CA ASP A 165 11.44 -3.72 -2.44
C ASP A 165 11.02 -4.53 -3.68
N PRO A 166 11.77 -4.45 -4.81
CA PRO A 166 11.47 -5.18 -6.03
C PRO A 166 11.51 -6.70 -5.88
N GLN A 167 12.35 -7.23 -5.01
CA GLN A 167 12.44 -8.68 -4.78
C GLN A 167 11.18 -9.20 -4.07
N ARG A 168 10.73 -8.50 -3.04
CA ARG A 168 9.46 -8.81 -2.35
C ARG A 168 8.27 -8.70 -3.29
N GLU A 169 8.27 -7.71 -4.20
CA GLU A 169 7.22 -7.58 -5.20
C GLU A 169 7.19 -8.80 -6.12
N MET A 170 8.36 -9.22 -6.62
CA MET A 170 8.49 -10.38 -7.50
C MET A 170 8.04 -11.67 -6.81
N GLU A 171 8.46 -11.90 -5.57
CA GLU A 171 8.07 -13.08 -4.78
C GLU A 171 6.56 -13.11 -4.55
N PHE A 172 5.95 -11.96 -4.22
CA PHE A 172 4.51 -11.87 -4.01
C PHE A 172 3.72 -12.13 -5.31
N VAL A 173 4.13 -11.54 -6.43
CA VAL A 173 3.49 -11.78 -7.75
C VAL A 173 3.58 -13.25 -8.13
N ARG A 174 4.75 -13.89 -7.92
CA ARG A 174 4.94 -15.32 -8.17
C ARG A 174 4.01 -16.16 -7.30
N LEU A 175 3.97 -15.89 -6.00
CA LEU A 175 3.09 -16.60 -5.07
C LEU A 175 1.61 -16.46 -5.46
N MET A 176 1.17 -15.27 -5.80
CA MET A 176 -0.23 -15.04 -6.20
C MET A 176 -0.58 -15.76 -7.50
N ARG A 177 0.36 -15.87 -8.44
CA ARG A 177 0.19 -16.69 -9.65
C ARG A 177 0.06 -18.19 -9.31
N GLU A 178 0.90 -18.71 -8.41
CA GLU A 178 0.85 -20.10 -7.93
C GLU A 178 -0.47 -20.40 -7.20
N GLU A 179 -0.99 -19.45 -6.42
CA GLU A 179 -2.30 -19.54 -5.77
C GLU A 179 -3.49 -19.36 -6.72
N GLY A 180 -3.24 -19.07 -8.01
CA GLY A 180 -4.25 -18.94 -9.04
C GLY A 180 -5.03 -17.62 -8.97
N ALA A 181 -4.43 -16.53 -8.51
CA ALA A 181 -5.01 -15.19 -8.62
C ALA A 181 -5.31 -14.87 -10.09
N ARG A 182 -6.49 -14.32 -10.35
CA ARG A 182 -6.94 -13.94 -11.69
C ARG A 182 -6.63 -12.47 -12.01
N LEU A 183 -6.31 -11.69 -10.98
CA LEU A 183 -6.01 -10.27 -11.09
C LEU A 183 -4.88 -9.94 -10.12
N VAL A 184 -3.83 -9.29 -10.63
CA VAL A 184 -2.75 -8.72 -9.82
C VAL A 184 -2.66 -7.23 -10.13
N ILE A 185 -2.76 -6.41 -9.09
CA ILE A 185 -2.80 -4.95 -9.16
C ILE A 185 -1.57 -4.40 -8.45
N LEU A 186 -0.69 -3.71 -9.17
CA LEU A 186 0.50 -3.07 -8.59
C LEU A 186 0.23 -1.57 -8.42
N VAL A 187 0.39 -1.05 -7.19
CA VAL A 187 -0.05 0.31 -6.85
C VAL A 187 1.12 1.24 -6.52
N GLY A 188 1.03 2.49 -7.01
CA GLY A 188 1.87 3.61 -6.61
C GLY A 188 3.13 3.79 -7.46
N GLY A 189 3.70 5.01 -7.41
CA GLY A 189 4.88 5.38 -8.18
C GLY A 189 6.10 4.51 -7.89
N VAL A 190 6.93 4.34 -8.88
CA VAL A 190 8.12 3.47 -8.89
C VAL A 190 9.31 4.24 -9.45
N VAL A 191 10.51 3.75 -9.20
CA VAL A 191 11.69 4.14 -9.98
C VAL A 191 11.64 3.36 -11.28
N GLU A 192 11.46 4.10 -12.39
CA GLU A 192 11.34 3.52 -13.71
C GLU A 192 12.72 3.41 -14.37
N ASP A 193 13.30 2.22 -14.28
CA ASP A 193 14.53 1.83 -14.93
C ASP A 193 14.31 0.61 -15.85
N ASP A 194 15.34 0.21 -16.60
CA ASP A 194 15.26 -0.95 -17.48
C ASP A 194 14.96 -2.25 -16.73
N ALA A 195 15.42 -2.36 -15.48
CA ALA A 195 15.11 -3.49 -14.62
C ALA A 195 13.63 -3.53 -14.25
N TYR A 196 13.02 -2.38 -13.96
CA TYR A 196 11.57 -2.26 -13.72
C TYR A 196 10.77 -2.65 -14.97
N ARG A 197 11.12 -2.08 -16.15
CA ARG A 197 10.43 -2.39 -17.42
C ARG A 197 10.49 -3.88 -17.74
N SER A 198 11.67 -4.49 -17.59
CA SER A 198 11.85 -5.92 -17.79
C SER A 198 11.01 -6.77 -16.82
N ARG A 199 10.96 -6.41 -15.53
CA ARG A 199 10.12 -7.11 -14.54
C ARG A 199 8.64 -7.02 -14.86
N VAL A 200 8.13 -5.82 -15.18
CA VAL A 200 6.72 -5.63 -15.54
C VAL A 200 6.34 -6.44 -16.77
N ALA A 201 7.20 -6.47 -17.80
CA ALA A 201 6.98 -7.30 -18.99
C ALA A 201 6.90 -8.79 -18.63
N GLN A 202 7.80 -9.29 -17.76
CA GLN A 202 7.78 -10.67 -17.28
C GLN A 202 6.50 -10.98 -16.48
N TYR A 203 6.08 -10.09 -15.58
CA TYR A 203 4.84 -10.28 -14.82
C TYR A 203 3.62 -10.34 -15.74
N ALA A 204 3.51 -9.39 -16.66
CA ALA A 204 2.39 -9.32 -17.59
C ALA A 204 2.28 -10.57 -18.45
N GLN A 205 3.38 -11.03 -19.04
CA GLN A 205 3.42 -12.25 -19.86
C GLN A 205 3.12 -13.50 -19.04
N ALA A 206 3.72 -13.65 -17.85
CA ALA A 206 3.52 -14.81 -16.99
C ALA A 206 2.08 -14.89 -16.45
N LEU A 207 1.47 -13.76 -16.11
CA LEU A 207 0.07 -13.70 -15.67
C LEU A 207 -0.88 -13.97 -16.85
N ASN A 208 -0.65 -13.34 -17.98
CA ASN A 208 -1.48 -13.51 -19.18
C ASN A 208 -1.49 -14.98 -19.65
N SER A 209 -0.34 -15.65 -19.67
CA SER A 209 -0.24 -17.08 -20.02
C SER A 209 -1.02 -18.02 -19.08
N SER A 210 -1.24 -17.62 -17.83
CA SER A 210 -2.08 -18.34 -16.86
C SER A 210 -3.55 -17.88 -16.87
N GLY A 211 -3.95 -16.99 -17.79
CA GLY A 211 -5.29 -16.44 -17.86
C GLY A 211 -5.60 -15.43 -16.72
N ALA A 212 -4.56 -14.88 -16.09
CA ALA A 212 -4.63 -13.79 -15.14
C ALA A 212 -4.26 -12.45 -15.81
N ARG A 213 -4.54 -11.34 -15.13
CA ARG A 213 -4.27 -10.00 -15.65
C ARG A 213 -3.41 -9.19 -14.69
N LEU A 214 -2.54 -8.37 -15.28
CA LEU A 214 -1.78 -7.34 -14.59
C LEU A 214 -2.48 -5.99 -14.77
N VAL A 215 -2.66 -5.26 -13.67
CA VAL A 215 -3.09 -3.86 -13.66
C VAL A 215 -2.04 -3.01 -12.96
N LEU A 216 -1.65 -1.93 -13.59
CA LEU A 216 -0.73 -0.93 -13.09
C LEU A 216 -1.55 0.28 -12.61
N CYS A 217 -1.59 0.52 -11.30
CA CYS A 217 -2.32 1.61 -10.69
C CYS A 217 -1.39 2.75 -10.28
N GLY A 218 -1.42 3.87 -11.01
CA GLY A 218 -0.50 4.99 -10.78
C GLY A 218 0.96 4.63 -11.02
N ARG A 219 1.18 3.73 -11.99
CA ARG A 219 2.49 3.33 -12.51
C ARG A 219 2.55 3.62 -14.00
N PRO A 220 3.75 3.86 -14.56
CA PRO A 220 3.89 4.15 -15.98
C PRO A 220 3.38 3.00 -16.85
N ALA A 221 2.89 3.34 -18.04
CA ALA A 221 2.51 2.36 -19.04
C ALA A 221 3.74 1.55 -19.47
N PRO A 222 3.62 0.23 -19.64
CA PRO A 222 4.71 -0.58 -20.15
C PRO A 222 4.91 -0.34 -21.65
N ASP A 223 5.98 -0.88 -22.20
CA ASP A 223 6.24 -0.84 -23.66
C ASP A 223 5.05 -1.39 -24.45
N PRO A 224 4.83 -0.90 -25.69
CA PRO A 224 3.76 -1.37 -26.56
C PRO A 224 3.80 -2.89 -26.75
N GLY A 225 2.63 -3.52 -26.66
CA GLY A 225 2.50 -4.98 -26.80
C GLY A 225 2.63 -5.78 -25.49
N ILE A 226 2.97 -5.16 -24.38
CA ILE A 226 2.95 -5.81 -23.06
C ILE A 226 1.49 -5.87 -22.55
N PRO A 227 0.97 -7.07 -22.18
CA PRO A 227 -0.44 -7.25 -21.83
C PRO A 227 -0.72 -6.81 -20.38
N ALA A 228 -0.66 -5.50 -20.13
CA ALA A 228 -1.04 -4.87 -18.86
C ALA A 228 -2.08 -3.77 -19.10
N LEU A 229 -2.92 -3.55 -18.08
CA LEU A 229 -3.86 -2.44 -18.01
C LEU A 229 -3.24 -1.32 -17.16
N VAL A 230 -3.48 -0.07 -17.54
CA VAL A 230 -3.03 1.09 -16.77
C VAL A 230 -4.23 1.89 -16.29
N VAL A 231 -4.28 2.16 -15.01
CA VAL A 231 -5.25 3.06 -14.40
C VAL A 231 -4.47 4.04 -13.52
N GLU A 232 -4.57 5.31 -13.81
CA GLU A 232 -3.83 6.33 -13.06
C GLU A 232 -4.64 7.61 -12.90
N PHE A 233 -4.10 8.56 -12.18
CA PHE A 233 -4.60 9.93 -12.09
C PHE A 233 -3.48 10.90 -12.48
N ASP A 234 -3.91 12.10 -12.96
CA ASP A 234 -2.97 13.09 -13.46
C ASP A 234 -2.22 13.79 -12.32
N ASN A 235 -1.03 13.27 -12.01
CA ASN A 235 -0.14 13.82 -10.99
C ASN A 235 0.39 15.20 -11.39
N GLU A 236 0.70 15.41 -12.67
CA GLU A 236 1.26 16.65 -13.16
C GLU A 236 0.23 17.77 -13.13
N ALA A 237 -0.96 17.54 -13.70
CA ALA A 237 -2.03 18.53 -13.70
C ALA A 237 -2.49 18.89 -12.28
N GLY A 238 -2.60 17.91 -11.37
CA GLY A 238 -2.92 18.18 -9.96
C GLY A 238 -1.89 19.06 -9.27
N ALA A 239 -0.60 18.78 -9.48
CA ALA A 239 0.49 19.55 -8.90
C ALA A 239 0.57 20.95 -9.50
N ARG A 240 0.37 21.08 -10.80
CA ARG A 240 0.27 22.36 -11.50
C ARG A 240 -0.88 23.22 -10.95
N ALA A 241 -2.04 22.62 -10.77
CA ALA A 241 -3.21 23.31 -10.24
C ALA A 241 -2.98 23.85 -8.82
N ILE A 242 -2.47 23.02 -7.89
CA ILE A 242 -2.27 23.46 -6.51
C ILE A 242 -1.12 24.46 -6.37
N THR A 243 -0.09 24.38 -7.22
CA THR A 243 0.96 25.39 -7.29
C THR A 243 0.39 26.73 -7.80
N GLY A 244 -0.47 26.68 -8.84
CA GLY A 244 -1.21 27.84 -9.34
C GLY A 244 -2.08 28.49 -8.26
N HIS A 245 -2.68 27.70 -7.36
CA HIS A 245 -3.42 28.22 -6.20
C HIS A 245 -2.51 29.02 -5.25
N LEU A 246 -1.31 28.51 -4.92
CA LEU A 246 -0.33 29.27 -4.12
C LEU A 246 0.12 30.56 -4.83
N LEU A 247 0.37 30.48 -6.13
CA LEU A 247 0.78 31.63 -6.93
C LEU A 247 -0.33 32.70 -7.01
N SER A 248 -1.59 32.27 -7.11
CA SER A 248 -2.77 33.15 -7.09
C SER A 248 -2.99 33.82 -5.72
N ALA A 249 -2.59 33.14 -4.63
CA ALA A 249 -2.57 33.73 -3.28
C ALA A 249 -1.43 34.75 -3.08
N GLY A 250 -0.54 34.91 -4.06
CA GLY A 250 0.55 35.91 -4.03
C GLY A 250 1.93 35.30 -3.69
N HIS A 251 2.04 34.01 -3.42
CA HIS A 251 3.34 33.40 -3.16
C HIS A 251 4.21 33.40 -4.41
N ARG A 252 5.49 33.68 -4.25
CA ARG A 252 6.50 33.63 -5.32
C ARG A 252 7.75 32.83 -4.92
N ARG A 253 7.95 32.64 -3.63
CA ARG A 253 9.03 31.82 -3.06
C ARG A 253 8.39 30.59 -2.42
N ILE A 254 8.23 29.54 -3.23
CA ILE A 254 7.59 28.27 -2.88
C ILE A 254 8.66 27.20 -2.89
N VAL A 255 8.68 26.30 -1.91
CA VAL A 255 9.55 25.12 -1.86
C VAL A 255 8.70 23.87 -2.06
N PHE A 256 9.07 23.02 -3.02
CA PHE A 256 8.56 21.68 -3.10
C PHE A 256 9.39 20.79 -2.16
N LEU A 257 8.75 20.15 -1.19
CA LEU A 257 9.41 19.29 -0.20
C LEU A 257 8.80 17.89 -0.25
N GLY A 258 9.62 16.89 -0.59
CA GLY A 258 9.15 15.52 -0.77
C GLY A 258 9.60 14.89 -2.09
N GLY A 259 10.59 15.48 -2.75
CA GLY A 259 11.19 14.87 -3.94
C GLY A 259 11.80 13.51 -3.60
N LEU A 260 11.70 12.60 -4.55
CA LEU A 260 12.36 11.31 -4.58
C LEU A 260 12.75 11.06 -6.04
N PRO A 261 13.96 11.47 -6.45
CA PRO A 261 14.39 11.43 -7.85
C PRO A 261 14.19 10.05 -8.47
N GLY A 262 13.64 10.02 -9.67
CA GLY A 262 13.30 8.82 -10.41
C GLY A 262 11.96 8.19 -10.03
N ASN A 263 11.30 8.64 -8.95
CA ASN A 263 9.95 8.16 -8.63
C ASN A 263 8.91 8.81 -9.54
N THR A 264 8.27 8.03 -10.38
CA THR A 264 7.38 8.49 -11.45
C THR A 264 6.27 9.43 -10.97
N ALA A 265 5.63 9.14 -9.83
CA ALA A 265 4.56 9.97 -9.30
C ALA A 265 5.08 11.31 -8.75
N LEU A 266 6.21 11.30 -8.04
CA LEU A 266 6.80 12.51 -7.46
C LEU A 266 7.49 13.36 -8.53
N ASP A 267 8.14 12.76 -9.51
CA ASP A 267 8.73 13.48 -10.64
C ASP A 267 7.65 14.19 -11.46
N ALA A 268 6.49 13.55 -11.69
CA ALA A 268 5.34 14.20 -12.33
C ALA A 268 4.78 15.38 -11.49
N ARG A 269 4.74 15.25 -10.15
CA ARG A 269 4.35 16.38 -9.27
C ARG A 269 5.35 17.51 -9.32
N VAL A 270 6.64 17.22 -9.36
CA VAL A 270 7.70 18.22 -9.53
C VAL A 270 7.61 18.89 -10.90
N ALA A 271 7.29 18.12 -11.96
CA ALA A 271 7.07 18.69 -13.29
C ALA A 271 5.90 19.67 -13.31
N GLY A 272 4.75 19.32 -12.73
CA GLY A 272 3.59 20.20 -12.58
C GLY A 272 3.88 21.45 -11.75
N TYR A 273 4.64 21.31 -10.65
CA TYR A 273 5.12 22.44 -9.86
C TYR A 273 5.97 23.40 -10.69
N ARG A 274 6.96 22.90 -11.42
CA ARG A 274 7.82 23.72 -12.29
C ARG A 274 7.04 24.38 -13.43
N ALA A 275 6.12 23.64 -14.04
CA ALA A 275 5.27 24.18 -15.10
C ALA A 275 4.43 25.37 -14.63
N ALA A 276 3.81 25.30 -13.45
CA ALA A 276 3.03 26.38 -12.88
C ALA A 276 3.89 27.63 -12.58
N LEU A 277 5.11 27.44 -12.07
CA LEU A 277 6.03 28.58 -11.85
C LEU A 277 6.38 29.27 -13.17
N ALA A 278 6.71 28.51 -14.21
CA ALA A 278 7.05 29.04 -15.53
C ALA A 278 5.88 29.80 -16.16
N GLU A 279 4.66 29.28 -16.06
CA GLU A 279 3.43 29.94 -16.54
C GLU A 279 3.15 31.28 -15.87
N HIS A 280 3.62 31.44 -14.64
CA HIS A 280 3.52 32.70 -13.91
C HIS A 280 4.76 33.58 -14.05
N GLY A 281 5.62 33.31 -15.03
CA GLY A 281 6.79 34.11 -15.36
C GLY A 281 7.94 34.05 -14.35
N LEU A 282 7.97 33.00 -13.50
CA LEU A 282 9.07 32.79 -12.57
C LEU A 282 10.21 32.03 -13.26
N PRO A 283 11.47 32.39 -12.99
CA PRO A 283 12.61 31.73 -13.62
C PRO A 283 12.82 30.32 -13.06
N PRO A 284 13.49 29.40 -13.80
CA PRO A 284 13.72 28.04 -13.37
C PRO A 284 14.36 27.88 -11.97
N GLU A 285 15.20 28.84 -11.60
CA GLU A 285 15.91 28.90 -10.29
C GLU A 285 14.94 29.13 -9.11
N ALA A 286 13.74 29.64 -9.38
CA ALA A 286 12.68 29.77 -8.38
C ALA A 286 12.10 28.41 -7.96
N ALA A 287 12.32 27.38 -8.78
CA ALA A 287 11.82 26.01 -8.53
C ALA A 287 12.71 25.24 -7.55
N ARG A 288 12.67 25.61 -6.27
CA ARG A 288 13.41 24.90 -5.23
C ARG A 288 12.73 23.57 -4.88
N VAL A 289 13.43 22.46 -5.07
CA VAL A 289 13.01 21.10 -4.70
C VAL A 289 13.92 20.55 -3.61
N VAL A 290 13.32 20.03 -2.56
CA VAL A 290 14.04 19.38 -1.45
C VAL A 290 13.66 17.90 -1.44
N ASP A 291 14.65 17.04 -1.70
CA ASP A 291 14.49 15.60 -1.66
C ASP A 291 14.47 15.11 -0.21
N CYS A 292 13.45 14.34 0.16
CA CYS A 292 13.36 13.84 1.54
C CYS A 292 12.76 12.44 1.66
N GLY A 293 12.24 11.89 0.57
CA GLY A 293 11.46 10.66 0.58
C GLY A 293 10.03 10.88 1.09
N LEU A 294 9.36 9.81 1.47
CA LEU A 294 7.93 9.76 1.78
C LEU A 294 7.66 9.64 3.29
N GLY A 295 6.49 10.13 3.68
CA GLY A 295 5.93 9.97 5.02
C GLY A 295 6.35 11.03 6.03
N ARG A 296 5.63 11.05 7.16
CA ARG A 296 5.76 12.08 8.20
C ARG A 296 7.18 12.26 8.76
N PRO A 297 7.95 11.19 9.09
CA PRO A 297 9.31 11.37 9.62
C PRO A 297 10.25 12.05 8.60
N ALA A 298 10.09 11.76 7.32
CA ALA A 298 10.89 12.36 6.27
C ALA A 298 10.59 13.86 6.13
N GLY A 299 9.32 14.24 6.07
CA GLY A 299 8.88 15.63 6.06
C GLY A 299 9.35 16.42 7.28
N LEU A 300 9.25 15.83 8.48
CA LEU A 300 9.72 16.46 9.72
C LEU A 300 11.22 16.76 9.67
N ARG A 301 12.05 15.79 9.29
CA ARG A 301 13.50 15.98 9.20
C ARG A 301 13.87 17.05 8.16
N ALA A 302 13.36 16.90 6.94
CA ALA A 302 13.70 17.81 5.84
C ALA A 302 13.29 19.24 6.13
N MET A 303 12.09 19.46 6.66
CA MET A 303 11.63 20.80 7.03
C MET A 303 12.41 21.39 8.21
N THR A 304 12.78 20.55 9.18
CA THR A 304 13.62 20.98 10.31
C THR A 304 14.99 21.49 9.83
N GLU A 305 15.62 20.78 8.91
CA GLU A 305 16.90 21.21 8.33
C GLU A 305 16.73 22.44 7.43
N LEU A 306 15.72 22.47 6.57
CA LEU A 306 15.42 23.62 5.73
C LEU A 306 15.25 24.90 6.54
N LEU A 307 14.55 24.85 7.69
CA LEU A 307 14.35 25.99 8.58
C LEU A 307 15.62 26.46 9.33
N LYS A 308 16.67 25.62 9.39
CA LYS A 308 17.99 26.03 9.88
C LYS A 308 18.80 26.77 8.82
N GLU A 309 18.67 26.36 7.55
CA GLU A 309 19.43 26.91 6.43
C GLU A 309 18.89 28.27 6.00
N THR A 310 17.56 28.40 5.85
CA THR A 310 16.94 29.59 5.29
C THR A 310 15.48 29.74 5.68
N ARG A 311 15.01 30.99 5.64
CA ARG A 311 13.59 31.37 5.74
C ARG A 311 13.11 32.17 4.54
N GLU A 312 13.81 32.08 3.43
CA GLU A 312 13.51 32.85 2.23
C GLU A 312 12.38 32.28 1.39
N PHE A 313 11.45 31.53 1.99
CA PHE A 313 10.25 31.01 1.35
C PHE A 313 9.02 31.37 2.17
N THR A 314 7.88 31.45 1.51
CA THR A 314 6.59 31.81 2.12
C THR A 314 5.56 30.69 2.04
N ALA A 315 5.84 29.66 1.25
CA ALA A 315 4.97 28.48 1.12
C ALA A 315 5.77 27.22 0.89
N VAL A 316 5.19 26.09 1.33
CA VAL A 316 5.70 24.75 1.11
C VAL A 316 4.64 23.93 0.40
N PHE A 317 5.02 23.30 -0.72
CA PHE A 317 4.27 22.23 -1.33
C PHE A 317 4.88 20.90 -0.88
N ALA A 318 4.24 20.22 0.06
CA ALA A 318 4.63 18.90 0.51
C ALA A 318 4.22 17.84 -0.51
N GLY A 319 5.14 16.95 -0.87
CA GLY A 319 4.95 15.94 -1.91
C GLY A 319 3.77 14.99 -1.70
N ASP A 320 3.36 14.76 -0.43
CA ASP A 320 2.09 14.15 -0.03
C ASP A 320 1.63 14.67 1.34
N ASP A 321 0.40 14.33 1.75
CA ASP A 321 -0.18 14.80 3.02
C ASP A 321 0.53 14.23 4.25
N MET A 322 1.16 13.07 4.15
CA MET A 322 1.95 12.52 5.26
C MET A 322 3.28 13.27 5.41
N VAL A 323 3.88 13.73 4.31
CA VAL A 323 5.02 14.66 4.33
C VAL A 323 4.56 16.01 4.92
N ALA A 324 3.38 16.51 4.51
CA ALA A 324 2.80 17.73 5.05
C ALA A 324 2.60 17.66 6.58
N ALA A 325 2.16 16.52 7.11
CA ALA A 325 2.04 16.31 8.57
C ALA A 325 3.39 16.46 9.29
N GLY A 326 4.49 16.05 8.66
CA GLY A 326 5.85 16.29 9.16
C GLY A 326 6.28 17.74 9.08
N VAL A 327 5.96 18.40 7.96
CA VAL A 327 6.21 19.84 7.73
C VAL A 327 5.50 20.70 8.76
N LEU A 328 4.19 20.47 8.97
CA LEU A 328 3.39 21.19 9.97
C LEU A 328 4.00 21.08 11.37
N ARG A 329 4.45 19.87 11.74
CA ARG A 329 5.09 19.65 13.02
C ARG A 329 6.42 20.40 13.15
N ALA A 330 7.27 20.40 12.12
CA ALA A 330 8.55 21.12 12.14
C ALA A 330 8.38 22.64 12.25
N ILE A 331 7.34 23.19 11.59
CA ILE A 331 6.98 24.60 11.66
C ILE A 331 6.55 24.94 13.09
N ALA A 332 5.65 24.16 13.69
CA ALA A 332 5.16 24.37 15.05
C ALA A 332 6.30 24.23 16.09
N ASP A 333 7.22 23.26 15.95
CA ASP A 333 8.38 23.09 16.84
C ASP A 333 9.35 24.30 16.83
N ARG A 334 9.24 25.18 15.81
CA ARG A 334 9.98 26.45 15.69
C ARG A 334 9.18 27.67 16.16
N GLY A 335 7.99 27.45 16.72
CA GLY A 335 7.10 28.52 17.16
C GLY A 335 6.53 29.34 16.01
N LEU A 336 6.52 28.78 14.79
CA LEU A 336 5.92 29.37 13.61
C LEU A 336 4.51 28.85 13.40
N SER A 337 3.67 29.63 12.76
CA SER A 337 2.28 29.32 12.47
C SER A 337 2.03 29.09 10.97
N VAL A 338 1.08 28.21 10.72
CA VAL A 338 0.50 27.98 9.40
C VAL A 338 -0.95 28.48 9.46
N PRO A 339 -1.40 29.32 8.54
CA PRO A 339 -0.71 29.79 7.32
C PRO A 339 0.08 31.10 7.49
N ASP A 340 0.06 31.76 8.67
CA ASP A 340 0.45 33.15 8.84
C ASP A 340 1.94 33.40 8.54
N ASP A 341 2.83 32.52 8.99
CA ASP A 341 4.26 32.61 8.69
C ASP A 341 4.62 31.82 7.41
N ILE A 342 4.03 30.67 7.21
CA ILE A 342 4.32 29.78 6.08
C ILE A 342 3.03 29.07 5.67
N SER A 343 2.59 29.25 4.42
CA SER A 343 1.52 28.45 3.84
C SER A 343 1.98 27.04 3.50
N VAL A 344 1.11 26.04 3.71
CA VAL A 344 1.42 24.63 3.41
C VAL A 344 0.31 24.03 2.57
N VAL A 345 0.69 23.33 1.50
CA VAL A 345 -0.23 22.47 0.73
C VAL A 345 0.31 21.05 0.67
N GLY A 346 -0.61 20.09 0.50
CA GLY A 346 -0.32 18.68 0.39
C GLY A 346 -0.76 18.04 -0.91
N TYR A 347 -0.82 16.70 -0.93
CA TYR A 347 -1.27 15.90 -2.05
C TYR A 347 -1.85 14.57 -1.56
N ASN A 348 -2.94 14.11 -2.11
CA ASN A 348 -3.77 12.93 -1.96
C ASN A 348 -5.12 13.18 -1.28
N ASP A 349 -5.26 14.17 -0.41
CA ASP A 349 -6.44 14.43 0.42
C ASP A 349 -6.83 13.21 1.27
N ILE A 350 -5.85 12.72 2.04
CA ILE A 350 -6.09 11.64 3.00
C ILE A 350 -7.12 12.08 4.07
N PRO A 351 -7.87 11.17 4.69
CA PRO A 351 -8.90 11.53 5.70
C PRO A 351 -8.37 12.44 6.81
N LEU A 352 -7.12 12.27 7.23
CA LEU A 352 -6.50 13.10 8.27
C LEU A 352 -6.25 14.56 7.84
N ALA A 353 -6.29 14.89 6.54
CA ALA A 353 -5.96 16.21 6.04
C ALA A 353 -6.93 17.30 6.56
N GLU A 354 -8.18 16.95 6.83
CA GLU A 354 -9.18 17.85 7.43
C GLU A 354 -9.00 18.06 8.93
N ASP A 355 -8.37 17.10 9.63
CA ASP A 355 -8.12 17.11 11.06
C ASP A 355 -6.78 17.77 11.44
N PHE A 356 -5.94 18.11 10.47
CA PHE A 356 -4.70 18.83 10.74
C PHE A 356 -4.97 20.23 11.30
N SER A 357 -4.03 20.77 12.04
CA SER A 357 -4.12 22.10 12.59
C SER A 357 -3.06 23.02 11.95
N PRO A 358 -3.49 23.91 11.02
CA PRO A 358 -4.82 24.04 10.45
C PRO A 358 -5.20 22.91 9.48
N PRO A 359 -6.50 22.74 9.13
CA PRO A 359 -6.92 21.84 8.06
C PRO A 359 -6.20 22.12 6.74
N LEU A 360 -5.68 21.06 6.11
CA LEU A 360 -4.73 21.13 5.00
C LEU A 360 -5.43 21.35 3.65
N THR A 361 -5.04 22.36 2.94
CA THR A 361 -5.31 22.54 1.50
C THR A 361 -4.46 21.51 0.74
N THR A 362 -5.10 20.72 -0.12
CA THR A 362 -4.42 19.57 -0.77
C THR A 362 -5.06 19.24 -2.12
N VAL A 363 -4.44 18.37 -2.89
CA VAL A 363 -5.03 17.79 -4.10
C VAL A 363 -5.72 16.49 -3.74
N ARG A 364 -7.02 16.40 -4.01
CA ARG A 364 -7.75 15.13 -3.89
C ARG A 364 -7.46 14.25 -5.08
N THR A 365 -6.90 13.08 -4.78
CA THR A 365 -6.77 11.97 -5.72
C THR A 365 -7.93 10.99 -5.49
N PRO A 366 -8.50 10.41 -6.55
CA PRO A 366 -9.61 9.48 -6.41
C PRO A 366 -9.09 8.08 -6.01
N ALA A 367 -8.44 7.95 -4.84
CA ALA A 367 -7.72 6.73 -4.46
C ALA A 367 -8.62 5.49 -4.37
N GLU A 368 -9.79 5.59 -3.73
CA GLU A 368 -10.76 4.49 -3.69
C GLU A 368 -11.28 4.14 -5.09
N GLU A 369 -11.63 5.15 -5.89
CA GLU A 369 -12.10 4.93 -7.28
C GLU A 369 -11.01 4.36 -8.16
N LEU A 370 -9.74 4.70 -7.94
CA LEU A 370 -8.60 4.09 -8.62
C LEU A 370 -8.59 2.57 -8.39
N GLY A 371 -8.79 2.13 -7.15
CA GLY A 371 -8.90 0.72 -6.78
C GLY A 371 -10.11 0.04 -7.42
N ARG A 372 -11.31 0.66 -7.32
CA ARG A 372 -12.54 0.16 -7.94
C ARG A 372 -12.41 0.06 -9.45
N ALA A 373 -11.88 1.10 -10.10
CA ALA A 373 -11.68 1.14 -11.54
C ALA A 373 -10.73 0.03 -12.02
N ALA A 374 -9.65 -0.23 -11.28
CA ALA A 374 -8.70 -1.29 -11.59
C ALA A 374 -9.39 -2.66 -11.71
N VAL A 375 -10.23 -3.02 -10.75
CA VAL A 375 -10.99 -4.27 -10.78
C VAL A 375 -12.06 -4.26 -11.86
N ARG A 376 -12.82 -3.18 -11.95
CA ARG A 376 -13.96 -3.04 -12.87
C ARG A 376 -13.53 -3.14 -14.32
N ILE A 377 -12.46 -2.43 -14.70
CA ILE A 377 -11.92 -2.43 -16.05
C ILE A 377 -11.31 -3.79 -16.39
N ALA A 378 -10.53 -4.36 -15.44
CA ALA A 378 -9.93 -5.67 -15.65
C ALA A 378 -10.95 -6.79 -15.87
N LEU A 379 -12.15 -6.69 -15.30
CA LEU A 379 -13.18 -7.73 -15.39
C LEU A 379 -14.23 -7.50 -16.48
N ARG A 380 -14.32 -6.30 -17.08
CA ARG A 380 -15.33 -5.97 -18.09
C ARG A 380 -15.11 -6.63 -19.44
N ASP A 381 -13.89 -6.69 -19.91
CA ASP A 381 -13.61 -7.19 -21.26
C ASP A 381 -12.32 -8.04 -21.29
N PRO A 382 -12.46 -9.36 -21.43
CA PRO A 382 -11.32 -10.27 -21.54
C PRO A 382 -10.44 -10.01 -22.77
N GLU A 383 -11.00 -9.52 -23.88
CA GLU A 383 -10.30 -9.41 -25.17
C GLU A 383 -9.75 -8.00 -25.45
N ARG A 384 -10.34 -6.95 -24.89
CA ARG A 384 -9.94 -5.55 -25.10
C ARG A 384 -8.93 -4.98 -24.11
N GLY A 385 -8.55 -5.74 -23.07
CA GLY A 385 -7.80 -5.23 -21.93
C GLY A 385 -6.30 -5.00 -22.12
N ALA A 386 -5.67 -5.54 -23.14
CA ALA A 386 -4.23 -5.35 -23.34
C ALA A 386 -3.94 -3.94 -23.87
N GLY A 387 -3.18 -3.15 -23.10
CA GLY A 387 -2.74 -1.80 -23.50
C GLY A 387 -3.77 -0.68 -23.30
N SER A 388 -4.89 -0.91 -22.58
CA SER A 388 -5.80 0.20 -22.28
C SER A 388 -5.25 1.07 -21.12
N HIS A 389 -5.35 2.39 -21.32
CA HIS A 389 -4.91 3.40 -20.37
C HIS A 389 -6.11 4.25 -19.93
N HIS A 390 -6.34 4.32 -18.63
CA HIS A 390 -7.45 5.06 -18.04
C HIS A 390 -6.92 6.11 -17.07
N LEU A 391 -7.20 7.38 -17.37
CA LEU A 391 -6.80 8.52 -16.57
C LEU A 391 -8.00 9.05 -15.76
N LEU A 392 -7.85 9.13 -14.44
CA LEU A 392 -8.84 9.72 -13.54
C LEU A 392 -8.46 11.17 -13.22
N GLY A 393 -9.47 12.03 -13.06
CA GLY A 393 -9.25 13.43 -12.73
C GLY A 393 -8.87 13.66 -11.26
N THR A 394 -8.15 14.75 -11.01
CA THR A 394 -7.84 15.27 -9.67
C THR A 394 -8.45 16.66 -9.48
N HIS A 395 -8.61 17.11 -8.25
CA HIS A 395 -9.05 18.48 -7.96
C HIS A 395 -8.48 18.99 -6.63
N ILE A 396 -8.42 20.33 -6.50
CA ILE A 396 -7.94 20.96 -5.27
C ILE A 396 -9.07 20.99 -4.23
N VAL A 397 -8.74 20.64 -3.00
CA VAL A 397 -9.58 20.86 -1.82
C VAL A 397 -8.97 22.00 -1.02
N VAL A 398 -9.59 23.16 -1.10
CA VAL A 398 -9.12 24.35 -0.39
C VAL A 398 -9.61 24.33 1.05
N ARG A 399 -8.68 24.46 1.98
CA ARG A 399 -8.93 24.55 3.43
C ARG A 399 -8.25 25.79 4.03
N ARG A 400 -7.69 25.69 5.24
CA ARG A 400 -7.19 26.84 6.01
C ARG A 400 -5.67 26.94 6.11
N SER A 401 -4.91 26.13 5.39
CA SER A 401 -3.45 26.12 5.46
C SER A 401 -2.74 27.05 4.46
N VAL A 402 -3.50 27.89 3.75
CA VAL A 402 -2.98 28.89 2.79
C VAL A 402 -3.56 30.26 3.09
N ALA A 403 -2.70 31.27 3.16
CA ALA A 403 -3.04 32.68 3.22
C ALA A 403 -2.07 33.50 2.34
N PRO A 404 -2.41 34.73 1.95
CA PRO A 404 -1.44 35.60 1.27
C PRO A 404 -0.15 35.76 2.09
N PRO A 405 1.03 35.78 1.45
CA PRO A 405 2.28 35.97 2.18
C PRO A 405 2.29 37.30 2.93
N ALA A 406 2.82 37.30 4.15
CA ALA A 406 3.01 38.52 4.92
C ALA A 406 3.81 39.51 4.09
N ALA A 407 3.39 40.80 4.11
CA ALA A 407 4.14 41.85 3.46
C ALA A 407 5.59 41.87 3.99
N PRO A 408 6.60 42.10 3.12
CA PRO A 408 7.97 42.20 3.59
C PRO A 408 8.04 43.28 4.66
N GLN A 409 8.36 42.88 5.90
CA GLN A 409 8.64 43.87 6.94
C GLN A 409 9.86 44.65 6.49
N VAL A 410 9.68 45.89 6.06
CA VAL A 410 10.76 46.83 5.91
C VAL A 410 11.32 47.03 7.31
N ARG A 411 12.41 46.31 7.64
CA ARG A 411 13.15 46.63 8.87
C ARG A 411 13.72 48.05 8.72
N PRO A 412 13.45 48.92 9.70
CA PRO A 412 13.93 50.29 9.67
C PRO A 412 15.46 50.37 9.71
#